data_6e8da4ba92019c81dfa2ab785fabef27
#
_entry.id   6e8da4ba92019c81dfa2ab785fabef27
#
_cell.length_a   1.000
_cell.length_b   1.000
_cell.length_c   1.000
_cell.angle_alpha   90.00
_cell.angle_beta   90.00
_cell.angle_gamma   90.00
#
_symmetry.space_group_name_H-M   'P 1'
#
loop_
_entity.id
_entity.type
_entity.pdbx_description
1 polymer ?
#
loop_
_entity_poly.entity_id
_entity_poly.type
_entity_poly.pdbx_seq_one_letter_code
_entity_poly.pdbx_strand_id
1 'polypeptide(L)'
;FIHRLGLNKVFRLFDPIVRPIVNAGPNHRLEKCVNTWDLRDAARERTHQMCFGYLDSGADDEIAIARSRSAYAEYECHYNVLAGNSPETLDLKTKIFGRDVNLPFFMCPTAGHRMFHTLGEKAGAAVAREKGILFGLSSLATTSVEDIGKEHPKEYPKVFQLYLWKDKGLNRALLQKAREHGYDAVALTADFTWFGNRERDTRNGFSVPPNYSARQIWEAIKRPAWTWDLLVNDVYTYANIDKDVPAESMANFINAQLCPDFNWKDAEWLANEWGGNLSLKGVVRPDDAVKALDHGFNSLWLSNHGGRQLETSVPTIDVLPSIRAAVGKDVEIVIDGGIMRGTDIAKAIAMGADSVGVGKAYLYGLAAGGKPGVRKAIDTLHVELERAMGLLGVRTVEELKRRGPELIKKRRTSEWPPKDFVASKVVDERPAKIAIEQAA
;
A
#
# COMPACT_ATOMS: atom_id res chain seq x y z
N PHE A 1 -4.97 20.89 21.42
CA PHE A 1 -5.74 21.83 22.23
C PHE A 1 -7.21 21.38 22.35
N ILE A 2 -7.97 21.27 21.25
CA ILE A 2 -9.41 20.90 21.23
C ILE A 2 -9.66 19.57 21.97
N HIS A 3 -8.86 18.55 21.72
CA HIS A 3 -8.98 17.24 22.35
C HIS A 3 -8.59 17.25 23.83
N ARG A 4 -7.58 18.04 24.22
CA ARG A 4 -7.21 18.22 25.64
C ARG A 4 -8.32 18.86 26.46
N LEU A 5 -9.17 19.70 25.84
CA LEU A 5 -10.33 20.30 26.47
C LEU A 5 -11.61 19.44 26.40
N GLY A 6 -11.55 18.26 25.78
CA GLY A 6 -12.72 17.38 25.59
C GLY A 6 -13.78 17.91 24.63
N LEU A 7 -13.48 18.97 23.86
CA LEU A 7 -14.42 19.60 22.93
C LEU A 7 -14.85 18.68 21.79
N ASN A 8 -14.08 17.64 21.46
CA ASN A 8 -14.49 16.61 20.51
C ASN A 8 -15.81 15.93 20.91
N LYS A 9 -16.07 15.76 22.21
CA LYS A 9 -17.36 15.20 22.70
C LYS A 9 -18.52 16.14 22.38
N VAL A 10 -18.31 17.46 22.48
CA VAL A 10 -19.31 18.45 22.10
C VAL A 10 -19.56 18.45 20.60
N PHE A 11 -18.50 18.39 19.78
CA PHE A 11 -18.64 18.31 18.32
C PHE A 11 -19.39 17.06 17.88
N ARG A 12 -19.22 15.92 18.57
CA ARG A 12 -19.96 14.67 18.28
C ARG A 12 -21.48 14.83 18.39
N LEU A 13 -21.98 15.72 19.24
CA LEU A 13 -23.42 15.99 19.35
C LEU A 13 -23.99 16.59 18.07
N PHE A 14 -23.20 17.34 17.33
CA PHE A 14 -23.59 17.97 16.07
C PHE A 14 -23.26 17.11 14.83
N ASP A 15 -22.59 15.98 15.00
CA ASP A 15 -22.15 15.12 13.90
C ASP A 15 -23.29 14.67 12.98
N PRO A 16 -24.47 14.26 13.46
CA PRO A 16 -25.59 13.87 12.61
C PRO A 16 -26.08 14.99 11.67
N ILE A 17 -25.89 16.25 12.07
CA ILE A 17 -26.33 17.42 11.30
C ILE A 17 -25.20 17.90 10.37
N VAL A 18 -23.98 18.02 10.87
CA VAL A 18 -22.87 18.63 10.14
C VAL A 18 -22.25 17.68 9.12
N ARG A 19 -22.12 16.40 9.46
CA ARG A 19 -21.49 15.41 8.57
C ARG A 19 -22.15 15.31 7.20
N PRO A 20 -23.49 15.24 7.05
CA PRO A 20 -24.12 15.26 5.74
C PRO A 20 -23.80 16.52 4.93
N ILE A 21 -23.76 17.69 5.60
CA ILE A 21 -23.50 18.97 4.96
C ILE A 21 -22.07 19.02 4.40
N VAL A 22 -21.07 18.68 5.22
CA VAL A 22 -19.66 18.75 4.81
C VAL A 22 -19.30 17.68 3.77
N ASN A 23 -20.03 16.57 3.72
CA ASN A 23 -19.87 15.51 2.73
C ASN A 23 -20.73 15.71 1.47
N ALA A 24 -21.64 16.67 1.44
CA ALA A 24 -22.52 16.94 0.29
C ALA A 24 -21.82 17.68 -0.88
N GLY A 25 -20.56 18.07 -0.73
CA GLY A 25 -19.80 18.79 -1.75
C GLY A 25 -19.58 17.95 -3.03
N PRO A 26 -19.47 18.59 -4.21
CA PRO A 26 -19.32 17.92 -5.50
C PRO A 26 -18.04 17.05 -5.58
N ASN A 27 -17.04 17.33 -4.75
CA ASN A 27 -15.74 16.68 -4.75
C ASN A 27 -15.72 15.31 -4.02
N HIS A 28 -16.84 14.90 -3.43
CA HIS A 28 -16.94 13.65 -2.65
C HIS A 28 -17.76 12.57 -3.35
N ARG A 29 -18.06 12.74 -4.63
CA ARG A 29 -18.90 11.80 -5.38
C ARG A 29 -18.08 10.60 -5.86
N LEU A 30 -17.93 9.60 -5.00
CA LEU A 30 -17.29 8.33 -5.35
C LEU A 30 -17.93 7.63 -6.55
N GLU A 31 -19.24 7.88 -6.82
CA GLU A 31 -19.94 7.34 -7.98
C GLU A 31 -19.32 7.81 -9.31
N LYS A 32 -18.74 9.01 -9.34
CA LYS A 32 -18.08 9.56 -10.53
C LYS A 32 -16.68 9.02 -10.76
N CYS A 33 -16.08 8.40 -9.77
CA CYS A 33 -14.77 7.79 -9.90
C CYS A 33 -14.89 6.49 -10.69
N VAL A 34 -14.28 6.43 -11.87
CA VAL A 34 -14.28 5.24 -12.74
C VAL A 34 -13.00 4.43 -12.67
N ASN A 35 -11.96 4.96 -12.03
CA ASN A 35 -10.67 4.31 -11.83
C ASN A 35 -9.96 4.82 -10.56
N THR A 36 -8.79 4.27 -10.26
CA THR A 36 -8.02 4.64 -9.07
C THR A 36 -7.40 6.04 -9.14
N TRP A 37 -7.21 6.60 -10.33
CA TRP A 37 -6.72 7.97 -10.50
C TRP A 37 -7.78 9.01 -10.13
N ASP A 38 -9.03 8.74 -10.48
CA ASP A 38 -10.14 9.59 -10.05
C ASP A 38 -10.30 9.58 -8.53
N LEU A 39 -10.04 8.42 -7.89
CA LEU A 39 -10.00 8.33 -6.42
C LEU A 39 -8.83 9.14 -5.83
N ARG A 40 -7.67 9.16 -6.51
CA ARG A 40 -6.53 10.01 -6.10
C ARG A 40 -6.91 11.48 -6.14
N ASP A 41 -7.57 11.92 -7.21
CA ASP A 41 -7.99 13.32 -7.34
C ASP A 41 -9.06 13.68 -6.29
N ALA A 42 -10.04 12.82 -6.05
CA ALA A 42 -11.02 12.99 -4.97
C ALA A 42 -10.36 13.03 -3.58
N ALA A 43 -9.34 12.20 -3.35
CA ALA A 43 -8.55 12.21 -2.12
C ALA A 43 -7.80 13.52 -1.93
N ARG A 44 -7.18 14.05 -2.99
CA ARG A 44 -6.46 15.34 -2.99
C ARG A 44 -7.37 16.52 -2.61
N GLU A 45 -8.60 16.50 -3.13
CA GLU A 45 -9.58 17.55 -2.86
C GLU A 45 -10.13 17.48 -1.42
N ARG A 46 -10.36 16.25 -0.91
CA ARG A 46 -10.94 16.05 0.41
C ARG A 46 -9.94 16.19 1.55
N THR A 47 -8.73 15.65 1.38
CA THR A 47 -7.76 15.47 2.46
C THR A 47 -6.88 16.71 2.63
N HIS A 48 -6.49 17.04 3.87
CA HIS A 48 -5.54 18.11 4.15
C HIS A 48 -4.25 17.90 3.35
N GLN A 49 -3.71 18.98 2.74
CA GLN A 49 -2.55 18.90 1.84
C GLN A 49 -1.33 18.21 2.46
N MET A 50 -1.08 18.42 3.76
CA MET A 50 -0.02 17.74 4.49
C MET A 50 -0.20 16.22 4.47
N CYS A 51 -1.41 15.73 4.76
CA CYS A 51 -1.71 14.30 4.80
C CYS A 51 -1.77 13.69 3.39
N PHE A 52 -2.37 14.40 2.43
CA PHE A 52 -2.37 13.97 1.04
C PHE A 52 -0.94 13.91 0.47
N GLY A 53 -0.11 14.92 0.77
CA GLY A 53 1.31 14.93 0.39
C GLY A 53 2.03 13.69 0.91
N TYR A 54 1.89 13.39 2.20
CA TYR A 54 2.48 12.19 2.79
C TYR A 54 2.02 10.89 2.10
N LEU A 55 0.74 10.77 1.74
CA LEU A 55 0.21 9.62 1.00
C LEU A 55 0.81 9.50 -0.41
N ASP A 56 0.87 10.62 -1.11
CA ASP A 56 1.14 10.66 -2.57
C ASP A 56 2.63 10.76 -2.91
N SER A 57 3.46 11.31 -2.00
CA SER A 57 4.88 11.59 -2.23
C SER A 57 5.77 10.36 -2.44
N GLY A 58 6.90 10.60 -3.09
CA GLY A 58 8.07 9.72 -3.18
C GLY A 58 9.28 10.31 -2.45
N ALA A 59 10.46 9.71 -2.66
CA ALA A 59 11.72 10.24 -2.19
C ALA A 59 12.31 11.24 -3.19
N ASP A 60 13.07 12.20 -2.71
CA ASP A 60 13.81 13.23 -3.46
C ASP A 60 13.00 13.83 -4.62
N ASP A 61 13.43 13.62 -5.87
CA ASP A 61 12.78 14.11 -7.10
C ASP A 61 11.57 13.26 -7.55
N GLU A 62 11.22 12.19 -6.80
CA GLU A 62 10.08 11.31 -7.08
C GLU A 62 10.19 10.50 -8.39
N ILE A 63 11.39 10.35 -8.93
CA ILE A 63 11.67 9.56 -10.15
C ILE A 63 11.33 8.09 -9.91
N ALA A 64 11.69 7.53 -8.74
CA ALA A 64 11.42 6.14 -8.40
C ALA A 64 9.92 5.82 -8.39
N ILE A 65 9.08 6.71 -7.84
CA ILE A 65 7.62 6.53 -7.84
C ILE A 65 7.03 6.64 -9.23
N ALA A 66 7.50 7.62 -10.04
CA ALA A 66 7.07 7.80 -11.42
C ALA A 66 7.43 6.57 -12.26
N ARG A 67 8.67 6.07 -12.16
CA ARG A 67 9.14 4.87 -12.85
C ARG A 67 8.41 3.61 -12.40
N SER A 68 8.14 3.44 -11.12
CA SER A 68 7.37 2.27 -10.63
C SER A 68 5.98 2.20 -11.26
N ARG A 69 5.35 3.34 -11.54
CA ARG A 69 4.06 3.43 -12.24
C ARG A 69 4.19 3.19 -13.74
N SER A 70 5.14 3.86 -14.40
CA SER A 70 5.33 3.78 -15.86
C SER A 70 5.90 2.43 -16.30
N ALA A 71 6.67 1.73 -15.47
CA ALA A 71 7.27 0.45 -15.82
C ALA A 71 6.24 -0.61 -16.27
N TYR A 72 5.04 -0.61 -15.67
CA TYR A 72 3.97 -1.52 -16.11
C TYR A 72 3.51 -1.26 -17.55
N ALA A 73 3.62 -0.03 -18.05
CA ALA A 73 3.28 0.30 -19.43
C ALA A 73 4.31 -0.20 -20.44
N GLU A 74 5.53 -0.55 -19.99
CA GLU A 74 6.55 -1.18 -20.85
C GLU A 74 6.27 -2.66 -21.15
N TYR A 75 5.32 -3.27 -20.46
CA TYR A 75 4.92 -4.66 -20.68
C TYR A 75 3.65 -4.72 -21.52
N GLU A 76 3.75 -5.34 -22.69
CA GLU A 76 2.67 -5.48 -23.68
C GLU A 76 1.86 -6.75 -23.43
N CYS A 77 0.54 -6.65 -23.65
CA CYS A 77 -0.38 -7.77 -23.56
C CYS A 77 -0.60 -8.40 -24.93
N HIS A 78 -0.20 -9.64 -25.11
CA HIS A 78 -0.42 -10.45 -26.31
C HIS A 78 -1.61 -11.38 -26.07
N TYR A 79 -2.79 -10.96 -26.47
CA TYR A 79 -4.04 -11.64 -26.14
C TYR A 79 -4.40 -12.73 -27.16
N ASN A 80 -5.20 -13.72 -26.72
CA ASN A 80 -5.72 -14.76 -27.60
C ASN A 80 -7.14 -14.39 -28.03
N VAL A 81 -7.38 -14.49 -29.33
CA VAL A 81 -8.71 -14.31 -29.88
C VAL A 81 -9.53 -15.60 -29.79
N LEU A 82 -10.86 -15.47 -29.70
CA LEU A 82 -11.80 -16.60 -29.71
C LEU A 82 -11.54 -17.65 -28.60
N ALA A 83 -11.03 -17.21 -27.43
CA ALA A 83 -10.73 -18.09 -26.31
C ALA A 83 -11.97 -18.67 -25.59
N GLY A 84 -13.16 -18.19 -25.91
CA GLY A 84 -14.42 -18.69 -25.36
C GLY A 84 -14.59 -18.41 -23.86
N ASN A 85 -14.00 -17.32 -23.36
CA ASN A 85 -14.15 -16.90 -21.97
C ASN A 85 -15.40 -16.05 -21.76
N SER A 86 -16.07 -16.25 -20.63
CA SER A 86 -17.13 -15.39 -20.13
C SER A 86 -16.87 -15.06 -18.67
N PRO A 87 -17.51 -14.05 -18.08
CA PRO A 87 -17.35 -13.74 -16.66
C PRO A 87 -17.60 -14.94 -15.74
N GLU A 88 -18.54 -15.81 -16.10
CA GLU A 88 -18.91 -17.00 -15.31
C GLU A 88 -17.84 -18.11 -15.35
N THR A 89 -16.94 -18.06 -16.31
CA THR A 89 -15.85 -19.04 -16.47
C THR A 89 -14.55 -18.58 -15.83
N LEU A 90 -14.50 -17.36 -15.30
CA LEU A 90 -13.30 -16.82 -14.65
C LEU A 90 -13.25 -17.25 -13.17
N ASP A 91 -12.09 -17.70 -12.73
CA ASP A 91 -11.79 -17.95 -11.32
C ASP A 91 -10.52 -17.19 -10.92
N LEU A 92 -10.69 -16.19 -10.06
CA LEU A 92 -9.61 -15.36 -9.56
C LEU A 92 -9.06 -15.84 -8.22
N LYS A 93 -9.60 -16.94 -7.68
CA LYS A 93 -9.16 -17.49 -6.39
C LYS A 93 -7.73 -17.98 -6.48
N THR A 94 -7.02 -17.82 -5.37
CA THR A 94 -5.64 -18.31 -5.21
C THR A 94 -5.31 -18.49 -3.74
N LYS A 95 -4.05 -18.80 -3.43
CA LYS A 95 -3.53 -18.82 -2.06
C LYS A 95 -2.51 -17.70 -1.87
N ILE A 96 -2.53 -17.08 -0.68
CA ILE A 96 -1.53 -16.11 -0.22
C ILE A 96 -1.13 -16.52 1.20
N PHE A 97 0.14 -16.72 1.45
CA PHE A 97 0.69 -17.24 2.72
C PHE A 97 -0.04 -18.51 3.20
N GLY A 98 -0.34 -19.40 2.25
CA GLY A 98 -1.04 -20.66 2.51
C GLY A 98 -2.56 -20.54 2.74
N ARG A 99 -3.14 -19.35 2.70
CA ARG A 99 -4.57 -19.08 2.92
C ARG A 99 -5.31 -18.88 1.63
N ASP A 100 -6.48 -19.49 1.51
CA ASP A 100 -7.38 -19.28 0.37
C ASP A 100 -7.93 -17.84 0.38
N VAL A 101 -7.87 -17.18 -0.78
CA VAL A 101 -8.36 -15.83 -1.02
C VAL A 101 -9.13 -15.76 -2.32
N ASN A 102 -10.08 -14.82 -2.41
CA ASN A 102 -10.91 -14.67 -3.60
C ASN A 102 -10.20 -13.93 -4.75
N LEU A 103 -9.14 -13.17 -4.47
CA LEU A 103 -8.42 -12.36 -5.46
C LEU A 103 -6.91 -12.49 -5.27
N PRO A 104 -6.10 -12.47 -6.36
CA PRO A 104 -4.64 -12.58 -6.29
C PRO A 104 -3.97 -11.27 -5.85
N PHE A 105 -4.72 -10.35 -5.26
CA PHE A 105 -4.18 -9.10 -4.73
C PHE A 105 -4.81 -8.78 -3.37
N PHE A 106 -4.10 -7.95 -2.61
CA PHE A 106 -4.49 -7.61 -1.26
C PHE A 106 -4.05 -6.19 -0.87
N MET A 107 -4.53 -5.69 0.27
CA MET A 107 -4.17 -4.37 0.78
C MET A 107 -2.86 -4.41 1.54
N CYS A 108 -1.84 -3.70 1.02
CA CYS A 108 -0.51 -3.60 1.64
C CYS A 108 -0.56 -3.02 3.06
N PRO A 109 0.35 -3.45 3.94
CA PRO A 109 0.59 -2.78 5.22
C PRO A 109 1.17 -1.38 4.97
N THR A 110 0.47 -0.37 5.43
CA THR A 110 0.88 1.03 5.34
C THR A 110 0.63 1.75 6.65
N ALA A 111 1.44 2.76 6.96
CA ALA A 111 1.37 3.49 8.21
C ALA A 111 0.29 4.58 8.20
N GLY A 112 -0.27 4.89 9.38
CA GLY A 112 -0.94 6.15 9.64
C GLY A 112 -2.28 6.37 8.95
N HIS A 113 -3.10 5.36 8.72
CA HIS A 113 -4.35 5.49 7.95
C HIS A 113 -5.33 6.52 8.51
N ARG A 114 -5.36 6.71 9.84
CA ARG A 114 -6.25 7.68 10.46
C ARG A 114 -5.89 9.13 10.14
N MET A 115 -4.71 9.38 9.59
CA MET A 115 -4.38 10.71 9.02
C MET A 115 -5.24 11.04 7.79
N PHE A 116 -5.68 10.03 7.04
CA PHE A 116 -6.45 10.22 5.80
C PHE A 116 -7.95 10.21 6.07
N HIS A 117 -8.38 9.30 6.95
CA HIS A 117 -9.78 9.16 7.37
C HIS A 117 -9.83 8.49 8.74
N THR A 118 -10.73 8.94 9.59
CA THR A 118 -10.81 8.50 11.00
C THR A 118 -11.10 7.01 11.19
N LEU A 119 -11.74 6.34 10.21
CA LEU A 119 -11.91 4.89 10.23
C LEU A 119 -10.60 4.12 10.09
N GLY A 120 -9.57 4.75 9.48
CA GLY A 120 -8.24 4.19 9.38
C GLY A 120 -8.18 2.76 8.86
N GLU A 121 -7.35 1.95 9.47
CA GLU A 121 -7.11 0.54 9.11
C GLU A 121 -8.38 -0.33 9.25
N LYS A 122 -9.31 0.03 10.14
CA LYS A 122 -10.59 -0.68 10.31
C LYS A 122 -11.42 -0.66 9.05
N ALA A 123 -11.40 0.43 8.28
CA ALA A 123 -12.09 0.49 6.98
C ALA A 123 -11.50 -0.51 5.98
N GLY A 124 -10.16 -0.61 5.92
CA GLY A 124 -9.47 -1.58 5.09
C GLY A 124 -9.78 -3.02 5.49
N ALA A 125 -9.62 -3.36 6.77
CA ALA A 125 -9.89 -4.69 7.29
C ALA A 125 -11.34 -5.14 7.05
N ALA A 126 -12.31 -4.24 7.26
CA ALA A 126 -13.71 -4.55 7.00
C ALA A 126 -14.00 -4.83 5.52
N VAL A 127 -13.39 -4.08 4.58
CA VAL A 127 -13.52 -4.33 3.14
C VAL A 127 -12.79 -5.60 2.74
N ALA A 128 -11.59 -5.87 3.30
CA ALA A 128 -10.88 -7.13 3.05
C ALA A 128 -11.72 -8.35 3.41
N ARG A 129 -12.39 -8.31 4.57
CA ARG A 129 -13.33 -9.35 5.00
C ARG A 129 -14.50 -9.49 4.03
N GLU A 130 -15.12 -8.38 3.61
CA GLU A 130 -16.25 -8.39 2.66
C GLU A 130 -15.86 -9.01 1.32
N LYS A 131 -14.61 -8.81 0.88
CA LYS A 131 -14.12 -9.30 -0.41
C LYS A 131 -13.42 -10.65 -0.34
N GLY A 132 -13.16 -11.18 0.85
CA GLY A 132 -12.42 -12.42 1.03
C GLY A 132 -10.97 -12.32 0.58
N ILE A 133 -10.32 -11.18 0.83
CA ILE A 133 -8.92 -10.92 0.50
C ILE A 133 -8.08 -10.72 1.76
N LEU A 134 -6.76 -10.82 1.64
CA LEU A 134 -5.83 -10.60 2.73
C LEU A 134 -5.73 -9.12 3.09
N PHE A 135 -5.56 -8.83 4.38
CA PHE A 135 -5.28 -7.49 4.90
C PHE A 135 -3.90 -7.43 5.55
N GLY A 136 -3.09 -6.43 5.14
CA GLY A 136 -1.79 -6.15 5.74
C GLY A 136 -1.86 -5.03 6.78
N LEU A 137 -1.38 -5.30 8.01
CA LEU A 137 -1.25 -4.31 9.07
C LEU A 137 0.20 -3.94 9.29
N SER A 138 0.49 -2.64 9.34
CA SER A 138 1.83 -2.13 9.66
C SER A 138 2.07 -2.04 11.17
N SER A 139 3.30 -2.26 11.62
CA SER A 139 3.72 -1.94 12.99
C SER A 139 3.60 -0.44 13.32
N LEU A 140 3.59 0.43 12.31
CA LEU A 140 3.29 1.87 12.44
C LEU A 140 1.83 2.21 12.09
N ALA A 141 0.91 1.28 12.31
CA ALA A 141 -0.51 1.52 12.13
C ALA A 141 -1.10 2.38 13.25
N THR A 142 -2.17 3.10 12.93
CA THR A 142 -2.96 3.89 13.89
C THR A 142 -4.08 3.09 14.55
N THR A 143 -4.16 1.80 14.23
CA THR A 143 -5.05 0.81 14.85
C THR A 143 -4.21 -0.36 15.33
N SER A 144 -4.48 -0.88 16.53
CA SER A 144 -3.67 -1.96 17.11
C SER A 144 -3.88 -3.31 16.44
N VAL A 145 -2.91 -4.21 16.64
CA VAL A 145 -3.00 -5.63 16.23
C VAL A 145 -4.29 -6.26 16.77
N GLU A 146 -4.60 -5.98 18.04
CA GLU A 146 -5.77 -6.50 18.75
C GLU A 146 -7.08 -5.95 18.16
N ASP A 147 -7.13 -4.66 17.85
CA ASP A 147 -8.34 -4.05 17.30
C ASP A 147 -8.62 -4.53 15.87
N ILE A 148 -7.58 -4.69 15.06
CA ILE A 148 -7.74 -5.33 13.74
C ILE A 148 -8.13 -6.81 13.88
N GLY A 149 -7.60 -7.51 14.88
CA GLY A 149 -8.03 -8.87 15.19
C GLY A 149 -9.53 -9.01 15.48
N LYS A 150 -10.15 -7.97 16.08
CA LYS A 150 -11.61 -7.92 16.30
C LYS A 150 -12.38 -7.62 15.00
N GLU A 151 -11.90 -6.67 14.19
CA GLU A 151 -12.54 -6.31 12.91
C GLU A 151 -12.37 -7.39 11.84
N HIS A 152 -11.28 -8.14 11.90
CA HIS A 152 -10.87 -9.15 10.95
C HIS A 152 -10.46 -10.44 11.69
N PRO A 153 -11.45 -11.27 12.14
CA PRO A 153 -11.21 -12.46 12.96
C PRO A 153 -10.24 -13.47 12.33
N LYS A 154 -9.85 -14.50 13.11
CA LYS A 154 -8.81 -15.48 12.71
C LYS A 154 -9.10 -16.25 11.43
N GLU A 155 -10.37 -16.37 11.06
CA GLU A 155 -10.83 -17.02 9.82
C GLU A 155 -10.40 -16.27 8.56
N TYR A 156 -10.16 -14.96 8.67
CA TYR A 156 -9.79 -14.10 7.56
C TYR A 156 -8.28 -13.90 7.51
N PRO A 157 -7.64 -13.97 6.32
CA PRO A 157 -6.20 -13.91 6.18
C PRO A 157 -5.63 -12.53 6.49
N LYS A 158 -4.56 -12.49 7.29
CA LYS A 158 -3.85 -11.28 7.71
C LYS A 158 -2.35 -11.46 7.67
N VAL A 159 -1.63 -10.41 7.27
CA VAL A 159 -0.17 -10.32 7.41
C VAL A 159 0.21 -9.14 8.27
N PHE A 160 1.14 -9.35 9.20
CA PHE A 160 1.69 -8.30 10.05
C PHE A 160 3.04 -7.86 9.51
N GLN A 161 3.17 -6.57 9.14
CA GLN A 161 4.45 -5.99 8.73
C GLN A 161 5.17 -5.47 9.96
N LEU A 162 6.43 -5.86 10.09
CA LEU A 162 7.32 -5.50 11.19
C LEU A 162 8.50 -4.66 10.67
N TYR A 163 8.73 -3.50 11.30
CA TYR A 163 10.05 -2.88 11.36
C TYR A 163 10.77 -3.47 12.55
N LEU A 164 12.03 -3.86 12.37
CA LEU A 164 12.82 -4.41 13.47
C LEU A 164 13.24 -3.26 14.41
N TRP A 165 12.79 -3.35 15.66
CA TRP A 165 13.16 -2.42 16.72
C TRP A 165 14.43 -2.89 17.42
N LYS A 166 15.23 -1.95 17.95
CA LYS A 166 16.41 -2.29 18.78
C LYS A 166 16.03 -3.10 20.00
N ASP A 167 14.89 -2.76 20.61
CA ASP A 167 14.34 -3.53 21.72
C ASP A 167 13.74 -4.86 21.22
N LYS A 168 14.46 -5.95 21.48
CA LYS A 168 14.00 -7.31 21.15
C LYS A 168 12.75 -7.72 21.97
N GLY A 169 12.54 -7.14 23.16
CA GLY A 169 11.33 -7.37 23.95
C GLY A 169 10.07 -6.82 23.26
N LEU A 170 10.18 -5.61 22.71
CA LEU A 170 9.10 -5.02 21.92
C LEU A 170 8.77 -5.86 20.67
N ASN A 171 9.80 -6.35 19.96
CA ASN A 171 9.59 -7.23 18.81
C ASN A 171 8.85 -8.52 19.23
N ARG A 172 9.27 -9.18 20.30
CA ARG A 172 8.59 -10.38 20.83
C ARG A 172 7.14 -10.12 21.20
N ALA A 173 6.87 -9.02 21.89
CA ALA A 173 5.52 -8.63 22.28
C ALA A 173 4.61 -8.44 21.06
N LEU A 174 5.10 -7.79 20.00
CA LEU A 174 4.36 -7.60 18.76
C LEU A 174 4.10 -8.91 18.02
N LEU A 175 5.11 -9.80 17.96
CA LEU A 175 4.96 -11.13 17.35
C LEU A 175 3.97 -12.01 18.14
N GLN A 176 4.02 -11.95 19.47
CA GLN A 176 3.07 -12.67 20.31
C GLN A 176 1.63 -12.20 20.07
N LYS A 177 1.40 -10.88 20.05
CA LYS A 177 0.09 -10.30 19.72
C LYS A 177 -0.39 -10.72 18.34
N ALA A 178 0.49 -10.72 17.33
CA ALA A 178 0.15 -11.17 15.99
C ALA A 178 -0.31 -12.64 15.97
N ARG A 179 0.38 -13.54 16.71
CA ARG A 179 -0.05 -14.96 16.87
C ARG A 179 -1.41 -15.08 17.57
N GLU A 180 -1.57 -14.40 18.70
CA GLU A 180 -2.81 -14.46 19.49
C GLU A 180 -4.04 -14.00 18.69
N HIS A 181 -3.83 -13.04 17.79
CA HIS A 181 -4.88 -12.49 16.93
C HIS A 181 -4.95 -13.11 15.53
N GLY A 182 -4.24 -14.22 15.31
CA GLY A 182 -4.36 -15.06 14.11
C GLY A 182 -3.85 -14.38 12.84
N TYR A 183 -2.70 -13.73 12.93
CA TYR A 183 -1.97 -13.30 11.73
C TYR A 183 -1.24 -14.50 11.12
N ASP A 184 -1.41 -14.70 9.82
CA ASP A 184 -0.96 -15.89 9.11
C ASP A 184 0.51 -15.82 8.72
N ALA A 185 1.03 -14.60 8.57
CA ALA A 185 2.41 -14.35 8.20
C ALA A 185 2.94 -13.05 8.83
N VAL A 186 4.27 -12.97 8.92
CA VAL A 186 4.98 -11.73 9.23
C VAL A 186 5.81 -11.29 8.01
N ALA A 187 5.80 -10.00 7.72
CA ALA A 187 6.64 -9.40 6.69
C ALA A 187 7.68 -8.49 7.35
N LEU A 188 8.96 -8.91 7.37
CA LEU A 188 10.07 -8.07 7.83
C LEU A 188 10.41 -7.06 6.75
N THR A 189 10.35 -5.78 7.07
CA THR A 189 10.73 -4.70 6.14
C THR A 189 12.22 -4.41 6.23
N ALA A 190 12.95 -4.72 5.16
CA ALA A 190 14.40 -4.59 5.06
C ALA A 190 14.87 -3.30 4.36
N ASP A 191 14.01 -2.64 3.62
CA ASP A 191 14.30 -1.43 2.84
C ASP A 191 14.08 -0.13 3.63
N PHE A 192 13.98 -0.19 4.96
CA PHE A 192 13.69 0.94 5.83
C PHE A 192 14.67 1.00 7.02
N THR A 193 15.96 0.79 6.77
CA THR A 193 17.02 0.99 7.77
C THR A 193 17.33 2.48 7.97
N TRP A 194 17.10 3.28 6.94
CA TRP A 194 17.19 4.73 6.93
C TRP A 194 15.90 5.35 6.42
N PHE A 195 15.58 6.57 6.88
CA PHE A 195 14.43 7.31 6.34
C PHE A 195 14.75 7.86 4.95
N GLY A 196 13.89 7.57 3.97
CA GLY A 196 13.95 8.22 2.67
C GLY A 196 13.69 9.73 2.80
N ASN A 197 14.41 10.52 2.03
CA ASN A 197 14.24 11.98 2.01
C ASN A 197 12.95 12.34 1.26
N ARG A 198 11.90 12.70 1.97
CA ARG A 198 10.59 13.05 1.40
C ARG A 198 10.41 14.57 1.43
N GLU A 199 11.03 15.25 0.50
CA GLU A 199 11.04 16.71 0.45
C GLU A 199 9.63 17.31 0.39
N ARG A 200 8.70 16.67 -0.30
CA ARG A 200 7.31 17.12 -0.38
C ARG A 200 6.64 17.14 1.00
N ASP A 201 6.95 16.17 1.86
CA ASP A 201 6.44 16.13 3.23
C ASP A 201 6.96 17.34 4.03
N THR A 202 8.24 17.65 3.93
CA THR A 202 8.87 18.82 4.55
C THR A 202 8.28 20.13 4.01
N ARG A 203 8.15 20.27 2.68
CA ARG A 203 7.54 21.46 2.04
C ARG A 203 6.09 21.68 2.44
N ASN A 204 5.34 20.59 2.70
CA ASN A 204 3.97 20.64 3.19
C ASN A 204 3.86 20.81 4.71
N GLY A 205 4.99 20.87 5.43
CA GLY A 205 5.02 21.01 6.89
C GLY A 205 4.53 19.76 7.63
N PHE A 206 4.74 18.57 7.04
CA PHE A 206 4.42 17.32 7.71
C PHE A 206 5.31 17.13 8.93
N SER A 207 4.70 16.89 10.07
CA SER A 207 5.40 16.56 11.33
C SER A 207 4.55 15.63 12.18
N VAL A 208 5.22 14.88 13.07
CA VAL A 208 4.58 14.03 14.08
C VAL A 208 5.15 14.42 15.44
N PRO A 209 4.35 15.03 16.34
CA PRO A 209 2.95 15.45 16.16
C PRO A 209 2.81 16.60 15.15
N PRO A 210 1.60 16.80 14.57
CA PRO A 210 1.36 17.89 13.63
C PRO A 210 1.58 19.27 14.26
N ASN A 211 2.33 20.12 13.57
CA ASN A 211 2.49 21.53 13.92
C ASN A 211 1.52 22.38 13.09
N TYR A 212 0.58 23.04 13.76
CA TYR A 212 -0.48 23.81 13.09
C TYR A 212 -0.06 25.29 12.95
N SER A 213 0.63 25.62 11.88
CA SER A 213 0.84 27.02 11.46
C SER A 213 -0.44 27.64 10.89
N ALA A 214 -0.44 28.96 10.69
CA ALA A 214 -1.57 29.67 10.07
C ALA A 214 -1.90 29.10 8.67
N ARG A 215 -0.89 28.66 7.92
CA ARG A 215 -1.08 27.98 6.62
C ARG A 215 -1.83 26.66 6.77
N GLN A 216 -1.46 25.78 7.72
CA GLN A 216 -2.15 24.52 7.95
C GLN A 216 -3.59 24.73 8.43
N ILE A 217 -3.83 25.73 9.29
CA ILE A 217 -5.19 26.07 9.71
C ILE A 217 -6.04 26.52 8.51
N TRP A 218 -5.50 27.35 7.63
CA TRP A 218 -6.17 27.78 6.40
C TRP A 218 -6.48 26.60 5.46
N GLU A 219 -5.54 25.67 5.28
CA GLU A 219 -5.78 24.44 4.52
C GLU A 219 -6.84 23.54 5.15
N ALA A 220 -6.89 23.45 6.47
CA ALA A 220 -7.95 22.72 7.18
C ALA A 220 -9.35 23.32 6.91
N ILE A 221 -9.46 24.65 6.91
CA ILE A 221 -10.73 25.35 6.59
C ILE A 221 -11.21 25.02 5.17
N LYS A 222 -10.30 24.90 4.22
CA LYS A 222 -10.63 24.52 2.83
C LYS A 222 -11.04 23.04 2.67
N ARG A 223 -10.84 22.21 3.69
CA ARG A 223 -11.11 20.77 3.69
C ARG A 223 -12.13 20.40 4.80
N PRO A 224 -13.36 20.93 4.73
CA PRO A 224 -14.31 20.84 5.85
C PRO A 224 -14.65 19.40 6.23
N ALA A 225 -14.76 18.48 5.28
CA ALA A 225 -15.06 17.07 5.56
C ALA A 225 -13.93 16.38 6.32
N TRP A 226 -12.67 16.59 5.95
CA TRP A 226 -11.50 16.05 6.65
C TRP A 226 -11.33 16.71 8.02
N THR A 227 -11.51 18.02 8.08
CA THR A 227 -11.40 18.78 9.35
C THR A 227 -12.47 18.35 10.34
N TRP A 228 -13.71 18.16 9.87
CA TRP A 228 -14.79 17.69 10.72
C TRP A 228 -14.50 16.29 11.27
N ASP A 229 -14.02 15.37 10.40
CA ASP A 229 -13.57 14.05 10.84
C ASP A 229 -12.53 14.13 11.97
N LEU A 230 -11.56 15.04 11.85
CA LEU A 230 -10.53 15.23 12.88
C LEU A 230 -11.10 15.79 14.19
N LEU A 231 -12.07 16.71 14.11
CA LEU A 231 -12.66 17.37 15.29
C LEU A 231 -13.54 16.44 16.13
N VAL A 232 -14.33 15.58 15.48
CA VAL A 232 -15.31 14.73 16.18
C VAL A 232 -14.72 13.42 16.70
N ASN A 233 -13.56 12.98 16.20
CA ASN A 233 -12.95 11.73 16.60
C ASN A 233 -11.78 11.93 17.57
N ASP A 234 -11.36 10.84 18.22
CA ASP A 234 -10.25 10.88 19.16
C ASP A 234 -8.92 11.03 18.39
N VAL A 235 -7.94 11.66 19.04
CA VAL A 235 -6.57 11.76 18.52
C VAL A 235 -6.04 10.35 18.22
N TYR A 236 -5.42 10.19 17.07
CA TYR A 236 -4.74 8.93 16.73
C TYR A 236 -3.28 8.95 17.19
N THR A 237 -2.79 7.78 17.54
CA THR A 237 -1.38 7.51 17.84
C THR A 237 -0.95 6.29 17.02
N TYR A 238 0.33 5.95 17.02
CA TYR A 238 0.81 4.67 16.51
C TYR A 238 0.47 3.58 17.55
N ALA A 239 -0.61 2.86 17.30
CA ALA A 239 -1.29 2.05 18.30
C ALA A 239 -0.53 0.77 18.72
N ASN A 240 0.51 0.39 17.97
CA ASN A 240 1.35 -0.78 18.25
C ASN A 240 2.68 -0.41 18.94
N ILE A 241 2.90 0.87 19.18
CA ILE A 241 4.01 1.38 20.00
C ILE A 241 3.48 1.57 21.42
N ASP A 242 4.38 1.55 22.38
CA ASP A 242 4.07 1.68 23.79
C ASP A 242 3.14 2.88 24.06
N LYS A 243 2.03 2.61 24.73
CA LYS A 243 1.01 3.61 25.07
C LYS A 243 1.52 4.67 26.04
N ASP A 244 2.61 4.36 26.77
CA ASP A 244 3.22 5.27 27.72
C ASP A 244 4.15 6.31 27.06
N VAL A 245 4.43 6.16 25.75
CA VAL A 245 5.18 7.16 24.98
C VAL A 245 4.29 8.37 24.67
N PRO A 246 4.58 9.56 25.19
CA PRO A 246 3.81 10.76 24.88
C PRO A 246 3.81 11.05 23.38
N ALA A 247 2.69 11.52 22.84
CA ALA A 247 2.56 11.83 21.41
C ALA A 247 3.64 12.81 20.91
N GLU A 248 4.04 13.75 21.76
CA GLU A 248 5.11 14.72 21.49
C GLU A 248 6.48 14.08 21.34
N SER A 249 6.70 12.91 21.93
CA SER A 249 7.96 12.17 21.91
C SER A 249 7.97 11.02 20.89
N MET A 250 6.84 10.78 20.22
CA MET A 250 6.66 9.61 19.35
C MET A 250 7.66 9.53 18.20
N ALA A 251 7.92 10.66 17.51
CA ALA A 251 8.91 10.69 16.44
C ALA A 251 10.33 10.39 16.96
N ASN A 252 10.68 10.95 18.11
CA ASN A 252 11.98 10.70 18.75
C ASN A 252 12.10 9.24 19.19
N PHE A 253 11.04 8.65 19.74
CA PHE A 253 11.00 7.24 20.10
C PHE A 253 11.23 6.35 18.87
N ILE A 254 10.47 6.57 17.79
CA ILE A 254 10.62 5.81 16.54
C ILE A 254 12.05 5.91 16.03
N ASN A 255 12.62 7.13 15.97
CA ASN A 255 14.00 7.35 15.51
C ASN A 255 15.02 6.66 16.40
N ALA A 256 14.82 6.67 17.71
CA ALA A 256 15.73 6.01 18.67
C ALA A 256 15.65 4.48 18.60
N GLN A 257 14.47 3.94 18.34
CA GLN A 257 14.21 2.50 18.31
C GLN A 257 14.46 1.86 16.95
N LEU A 258 14.43 2.61 15.86
CA LEU A 258 14.83 2.06 14.57
C LEU A 258 16.27 1.57 14.64
N CYS A 259 16.52 0.42 14.05
CA CYS A 259 17.80 -0.27 14.07
C CYS A 259 18.47 -0.09 12.69
N PRO A 260 19.26 0.98 12.46
CA PRO A 260 19.84 1.25 11.14
C PRO A 260 20.93 0.25 10.76
N ASP A 261 21.47 -0.46 11.71
CA ASP A 261 22.57 -1.43 11.60
C ASP A 261 22.08 -2.89 11.65
N PHE A 262 20.76 -3.13 11.61
CA PHE A 262 20.25 -4.49 11.59
C PHE A 262 20.71 -5.23 10.32
N ASN A 263 21.01 -6.50 10.48
CA ASN A 263 21.67 -7.32 9.48
C ASN A 263 21.05 -8.73 9.41
N TRP A 264 21.64 -9.60 8.59
CA TRP A 264 21.14 -10.96 8.37
C TRP A 264 21.04 -11.81 9.63
N LYS A 265 21.91 -11.60 10.65
CA LYS A 265 21.80 -12.32 11.94
C LYS A 265 20.56 -11.91 12.72
N ASP A 266 20.19 -10.64 12.63
CA ASP A 266 18.95 -10.14 13.26
C ASP A 266 17.72 -10.63 12.50
N ALA A 267 17.81 -10.75 11.19
CA ALA A 267 16.77 -11.32 10.35
C ALA A 267 16.55 -12.82 10.66
N GLU A 268 17.62 -13.58 10.79
CA GLU A 268 17.63 -14.99 11.22
C GLU A 268 17.06 -15.17 12.64
N TRP A 269 17.44 -14.28 13.58
CA TRP A 269 16.85 -14.26 14.90
C TRP A 269 15.33 -14.10 14.84
N LEU A 270 14.82 -13.18 13.99
CA LEU A 270 13.39 -12.98 13.80
C LEU A 270 12.72 -14.22 13.19
N ALA A 271 13.37 -14.87 12.23
CA ALA A 271 12.86 -16.10 11.61
C ALA A 271 12.67 -17.20 12.65
N ASN A 272 13.66 -17.39 13.53
CA ASN A 272 13.60 -18.35 14.62
C ASN A 272 12.54 -17.97 15.67
N GLU A 273 12.40 -16.68 15.98
CA GLU A 273 11.42 -16.20 16.95
C GLU A 273 9.98 -16.34 16.44
N TRP A 274 9.74 -16.08 15.14
CA TRP A 274 8.40 -16.22 14.55
C TRP A 274 8.04 -17.68 14.28
N GLY A 275 8.89 -18.47 13.64
CA GLY A 275 8.70 -19.90 13.39
C GLY A 275 7.49 -20.25 12.51
N GLY A 276 6.98 -19.30 11.72
CA GLY A 276 5.84 -19.43 10.83
C GLY A 276 6.13 -18.88 9.42
N ASN A 277 5.08 -18.55 8.66
CA ASN A 277 5.25 -17.89 7.37
C ASN A 277 5.91 -16.52 7.55
N LEU A 278 7.10 -16.36 6.95
CA LEU A 278 7.91 -15.16 7.08
C LEU A 278 8.35 -14.67 5.71
N SER A 279 8.01 -13.42 5.39
CA SER A 279 8.36 -12.77 4.14
C SER A 279 9.41 -11.69 4.35
N LEU A 280 10.47 -11.69 3.54
CA LEU A 280 11.41 -10.54 3.50
C LEU A 280 10.88 -9.49 2.54
N LYS A 281 10.47 -8.34 3.05
CA LYS A 281 9.93 -7.21 2.27
C LYS A 281 11.00 -6.17 1.97
N GLY A 282 11.05 -5.71 0.71
CA GLY A 282 12.03 -4.73 0.23
C GLY A 282 13.10 -5.35 -0.67
N VAL A 283 12.88 -6.57 -1.14
CA VAL A 283 13.83 -7.29 -2.00
C VAL A 283 13.73 -6.76 -3.43
N VAL A 284 14.90 -6.40 -4.01
CA VAL A 284 15.02 -5.96 -5.41
C VAL A 284 16.22 -6.59 -6.12
N ARG A 285 16.96 -7.49 -5.45
CA ARG A 285 18.14 -8.16 -6.00
C ARG A 285 18.00 -9.68 -5.91
N PRO A 286 18.40 -10.45 -6.96
CA PRO A 286 18.33 -11.92 -6.93
C PRO A 286 19.22 -12.56 -5.86
N ASP A 287 20.41 -12.01 -5.59
CA ASP A 287 21.33 -12.51 -4.57
C ASP A 287 20.76 -12.34 -3.15
N ASP A 288 20.14 -11.21 -2.85
CA ASP A 288 19.45 -11.01 -1.56
C ASP A 288 18.22 -11.94 -1.45
N ALA A 289 17.54 -12.22 -2.55
CA ALA A 289 16.41 -13.14 -2.57
C ALA A 289 16.84 -14.57 -2.20
N VAL A 290 17.93 -15.08 -2.79
CA VAL A 290 18.48 -16.41 -2.46
C VAL A 290 18.95 -16.41 -1.00
N LYS A 291 19.71 -15.40 -0.58
CA LYS A 291 20.20 -15.28 0.78
C LYS A 291 19.10 -15.25 1.83
N ALA A 292 17.95 -14.64 1.53
CA ALA A 292 16.81 -14.63 2.44
C ALA A 292 16.32 -16.06 2.74
N LEU A 293 16.28 -16.93 1.74
CA LEU A 293 15.88 -18.33 1.93
C LEU A 293 16.85 -19.08 2.83
N ASP A 294 18.17 -18.83 2.68
CA ASP A 294 19.22 -19.41 3.54
C ASP A 294 19.10 -18.97 4.99
N HIS A 295 18.47 -17.82 5.25
CA HIS A 295 18.25 -17.26 6.61
C HIS A 295 16.82 -17.52 7.16
N GLY A 296 16.09 -18.49 6.60
CA GLY A 296 14.83 -18.97 7.14
C GLY A 296 13.57 -18.23 6.69
N PHE A 297 13.66 -17.36 5.67
CA PHE A 297 12.48 -16.81 5.01
C PHE A 297 11.92 -17.83 4.03
N ASN A 298 10.60 -17.97 4.01
CA ASN A 298 9.91 -18.89 3.11
C ASN A 298 9.09 -18.18 2.03
N SER A 299 9.06 -16.87 2.05
CA SER A 299 8.48 -16.03 1.01
C SER A 299 9.26 -14.72 0.85
N LEU A 300 9.11 -14.12 -0.32
CA LEU A 300 9.78 -12.87 -0.69
C LEU A 300 8.74 -11.81 -1.06
N TRP A 301 8.97 -10.58 -0.62
CA TRP A 301 8.11 -9.46 -0.99
C TRP A 301 8.94 -8.40 -1.72
N LEU A 302 8.82 -8.43 -3.05
CA LEU A 302 9.49 -7.46 -3.92
C LEU A 302 8.84 -6.09 -3.73
N SER A 303 9.65 -5.15 -3.28
CA SER A 303 9.20 -3.79 -2.96
C SER A 303 10.37 -2.81 -3.07
N ASN A 304 10.10 -1.62 -3.57
CA ASN A 304 10.95 -0.45 -3.42
C ASN A 304 10.28 0.61 -2.50
N HIS A 305 9.46 0.13 -1.56
CA HIS A 305 8.68 0.96 -0.65
C HIS A 305 7.75 1.96 -1.36
N GLY A 306 7.30 1.63 -2.58
CA GLY A 306 6.50 2.51 -3.41
C GLY A 306 7.23 3.77 -3.87
N GLY A 307 8.57 3.71 -4.04
CA GLY A 307 9.42 4.83 -4.45
C GLY A 307 9.63 5.89 -3.35
N ARG A 308 9.57 5.50 -2.08
CA ARG A 308 9.59 6.41 -0.92
C ARG A 308 10.89 6.33 -0.10
N GLN A 309 11.85 5.50 -0.50
CA GLN A 309 13.10 5.27 0.23
C GLN A 309 14.31 5.72 -0.60
N LEU A 310 14.91 4.86 -1.38
CA LEU A 310 16.03 5.20 -2.22
C LEU A 310 15.53 5.76 -3.56
N GLU A 311 15.95 6.98 -3.89
CA GLU A 311 15.64 7.57 -5.18
C GLU A 311 16.26 6.77 -6.33
N THR A 312 15.63 6.76 -7.48
CA THR A 312 16.00 5.98 -8.66
C THR A 312 16.08 4.46 -8.45
N SER A 313 15.53 3.95 -7.32
CA SER A 313 15.41 2.51 -7.11
C SER A 313 14.61 1.84 -8.25
N VAL A 314 15.01 0.62 -8.57
CA VAL A 314 14.44 -0.13 -9.71
C VAL A 314 12.94 -0.43 -9.49
N PRO A 315 12.10 -0.33 -10.51
CA PRO A 315 10.72 -0.82 -10.47
C PRO A 315 10.67 -2.32 -10.19
N THR A 316 9.80 -2.72 -9.29
CA THR A 316 9.72 -4.12 -8.84
C THR A 316 9.33 -5.11 -9.94
N ILE A 317 8.49 -4.67 -10.89
CA ILE A 317 8.10 -5.48 -12.06
C ILE A 317 9.32 -5.81 -12.95
N ASP A 318 10.33 -4.95 -13.02
CA ASP A 318 11.51 -5.14 -13.84
C ASP A 318 12.48 -6.19 -13.26
N VAL A 319 12.52 -6.35 -11.95
CA VAL A 319 13.38 -7.33 -11.28
C VAL A 319 12.67 -8.67 -11.02
N LEU A 320 11.35 -8.70 -11.10
CA LEU A 320 10.56 -9.90 -10.82
C LEU A 320 11.00 -11.13 -11.64
N PRO A 321 11.20 -11.07 -12.97
CA PRO A 321 11.60 -12.24 -13.73
C PRO A 321 12.96 -12.81 -13.32
N SER A 322 13.94 -11.96 -13.01
CA SER A 322 15.27 -12.38 -12.59
C SER A 322 15.27 -12.99 -11.18
N ILE A 323 14.47 -12.44 -10.27
CA ILE A 323 14.30 -13.00 -8.93
C ILE A 323 13.57 -14.35 -9.01
N ARG A 324 12.46 -14.44 -9.78
CA ARG A 324 11.75 -15.70 -9.98
C ARG A 324 12.67 -16.79 -10.56
N ALA A 325 13.52 -16.44 -11.52
CA ALA A 325 14.50 -17.38 -12.10
C ALA A 325 15.54 -17.85 -11.07
N ALA A 326 15.95 -16.97 -10.14
CA ALA A 326 16.95 -17.31 -9.13
C ALA A 326 16.40 -18.21 -8.02
N VAL A 327 15.14 -18.02 -7.59
CA VAL A 327 14.57 -18.76 -6.44
C VAL A 327 13.67 -19.92 -6.84
N GLY A 328 13.39 -20.10 -8.13
CA GLY A 328 12.54 -21.18 -8.61
C GLY A 328 11.05 -20.90 -8.44
N LYS A 329 10.22 -21.88 -8.77
CA LYS A 329 8.74 -21.74 -8.81
C LYS A 329 8.05 -21.97 -7.47
N ASP A 330 8.73 -22.63 -6.53
CA ASP A 330 8.11 -23.10 -5.27
C ASP A 330 8.18 -22.05 -4.17
N VAL A 331 8.96 -20.99 -4.35
CA VAL A 331 9.04 -19.87 -3.41
C VAL A 331 7.91 -18.86 -3.69
N GLU A 332 7.13 -18.54 -2.67
CA GLU A 332 6.08 -17.53 -2.81
C GLU A 332 6.69 -16.13 -3.00
N ILE A 333 6.31 -15.45 -4.07
CA ILE A 333 6.73 -14.07 -4.38
C ILE A 333 5.52 -13.15 -4.35
N VAL A 334 5.53 -12.22 -3.41
CA VAL A 334 4.65 -11.06 -3.37
C VAL A 334 5.34 -9.88 -4.07
N ILE A 335 4.60 -9.07 -4.81
CA ILE A 335 5.11 -7.83 -5.41
C ILE A 335 4.24 -6.64 -5.04
N ASP A 336 4.85 -5.49 -4.77
CA ASP A 336 4.15 -4.21 -4.66
C ASP A 336 4.90 -3.10 -5.43
N GLY A 337 4.34 -1.89 -5.43
CA GLY A 337 4.90 -0.71 -6.10
C GLY A 337 4.32 -0.46 -7.48
N GLY A 338 3.75 0.74 -7.68
CA GLY A 338 3.24 1.19 -8.98
C GLY A 338 1.85 0.70 -9.38
N ILE A 339 1.25 -0.23 -8.67
CA ILE A 339 -0.05 -0.85 -8.99
C ILE A 339 -1.19 0.18 -8.89
N MET A 340 -1.79 0.49 -10.03
CA MET A 340 -2.91 1.44 -10.15
C MET A 340 -4.08 0.89 -10.97
N ARG A 341 -3.89 -0.21 -11.71
CA ARG A 341 -4.90 -0.81 -12.60
C ARG A 341 -4.97 -2.33 -12.39
N GLY A 342 -6.11 -2.93 -12.69
CA GLY A 342 -6.23 -4.39 -12.70
C GLY A 342 -5.33 -5.07 -13.74
N THR A 343 -5.01 -4.38 -14.84
CA THR A 343 -4.02 -4.85 -15.83
C THR A 343 -2.61 -4.91 -15.27
N ASP A 344 -2.23 -4.03 -14.31
CA ASP A 344 -0.92 -4.09 -13.66
C ASP A 344 -0.82 -5.36 -12.81
N ILE A 345 -1.92 -5.72 -12.13
CA ILE A 345 -2.03 -6.97 -11.36
C ILE A 345 -1.86 -8.17 -12.29
N ALA A 346 -2.59 -8.20 -13.43
CA ALA A 346 -2.48 -9.30 -14.39
C ALA A 346 -1.04 -9.44 -14.93
N LYS A 347 -0.37 -8.33 -15.25
CA LYS A 347 1.03 -8.32 -15.69
C LYS A 347 1.98 -8.87 -14.62
N ALA A 348 1.84 -8.43 -13.37
CA ALA A 348 2.67 -8.92 -12.27
C ALA A 348 2.54 -10.43 -12.06
N ILE A 349 1.31 -10.95 -12.04
CA ILE A 349 1.05 -12.40 -11.93
C ILE A 349 1.64 -13.16 -13.11
N ALA A 350 1.40 -12.70 -14.34
CA ALA A 350 1.93 -13.31 -15.55
C ALA A 350 3.47 -13.33 -15.58
N MET A 351 4.12 -12.31 -15.01
CA MET A 351 5.57 -12.21 -14.95
C MET A 351 6.21 -13.01 -13.80
N GLY A 352 5.41 -13.71 -12.99
CA GLY A 352 5.89 -14.66 -11.99
C GLY A 352 5.63 -14.30 -10.55
N ALA A 353 4.82 -13.27 -10.24
CA ALA A 353 4.35 -13.05 -8.87
C ALA A 353 3.25 -14.06 -8.50
N ASP A 354 3.20 -14.45 -7.24
CA ASP A 354 2.12 -15.27 -6.68
C ASP A 354 0.95 -14.41 -6.21
N SER A 355 1.25 -13.23 -5.72
CA SER A 355 0.25 -12.25 -5.30
C SER A 355 0.76 -10.82 -5.42
N VAL A 356 -0.18 -9.88 -5.40
CA VAL A 356 0.10 -8.46 -5.63
C VAL A 356 -0.40 -7.62 -4.45
N GLY A 357 0.52 -6.89 -3.83
CA GLY A 357 0.18 -5.92 -2.79
C GLY A 357 -0.22 -4.57 -3.39
N VAL A 358 -1.39 -4.07 -3.02
CA VAL A 358 -1.89 -2.76 -3.44
C VAL A 358 -1.75 -1.78 -2.28
N GLY A 359 -1.01 -0.69 -2.46
CA GLY A 359 -0.78 0.35 -1.45
C GLY A 359 -1.61 1.61 -1.73
N LYS A 360 -1.03 2.55 -2.47
CA LYS A 360 -1.63 3.88 -2.70
C LYS A 360 -3.05 3.83 -3.27
N ALA A 361 -3.36 2.90 -4.18
CA ALA A 361 -4.67 2.84 -4.83
C ALA A 361 -5.83 2.69 -3.84
N TYR A 362 -5.74 1.80 -2.84
CA TYR A 362 -6.80 1.69 -1.84
C TYR A 362 -6.77 2.83 -0.82
N LEU A 363 -5.59 3.38 -0.52
CA LEU A 363 -5.46 4.54 0.38
C LEU A 363 -6.05 5.81 -0.23
N TYR A 364 -5.98 5.99 -1.55
CA TYR A 364 -6.73 7.06 -2.22
C TYR A 364 -8.24 6.87 -2.01
N GLY A 365 -8.73 5.64 -2.11
CA GLY A 365 -10.11 5.33 -1.74
C GLY A 365 -10.45 5.68 -0.29
N LEU A 366 -9.59 5.29 0.66
CA LEU A 366 -9.76 5.61 2.07
C LEU A 366 -9.81 7.13 2.30
N ALA A 367 -8.88 7.86 1.71
CA ALA A 367 -8.79 9.32 1.83
C ALA A 367 -9.96 10.03 1.15
N ALA A 368 -10.44 9.52 0.02
CA ALA A 368 -11.59 10.09 -0.70
C ALA A 368 -12.92 9.88 0.01
N GLY A 369 -13.13 8.76 0.73
CA GLY A 369 -14.45 8.48 1.29
C GLY A 369 -14.53 7.33 2.30
N GLY A 370 -13.47 7.05 3.05
CA GLY A 370 -13.49 6.02 4.09
C GLY A 370 -13.78 4.61 3.54
N LYS A 371 -14.57 3.81 4.27
CA LYS A 371 -14.90 2.43 3.87
C LYS A 371 -15.54 2.32 2.47
N PRO A 372 -16.53 3.15 2.08
CA PRO A 372 -17.05 3.16 0.70
C PRO A 372 -15.97 3.43 -0.36
N GLY A 373 -15.04 4.33 -0.08
CA GLY A 373 -13.94 4.64 -0.99
C GLY A 373 -12.95 3.48 -1.13
N VAL A 374 -12.59 2.80 -0.03
CA VAL A 374 -11.78 1.58 -0.09
C VAL A 374 -12.46 0.50 -0.91
N ARG A 375 -13.77 0.27 -0.67
CA ARG A 375 -14.56 -0.70 -1.46
C ARG A 375 -14.52 -0.36 -2.93
N LYS A 376 -14.72 0.91 -3.30
CA LYS A 376 -14.68 1.38 -4.69
C LYS A 376 -13.31 1.10 -5.34
N ALA A 377 -12.21 1.33 -4.64
CA ALA A 377 -10.87 1.04 -5.14
C ALA A 377 -10.66 -0.46 -5.42
N ILE A 378 -11.06 -1.32 -4.47
CA ILE A 378 -10.93 -2.78 -4.61
C ILE A 378 -11.83 -3.30 -5.72
N ASP A 379 -13.09 -2.85 -5.80
CA ASP A 379 -14.03 -3.25 -6.85
C ASP A 379 -13.56 -2.82 -8.25
N THR A 380 -12.99 -1.62 -8.35
CA THR A 380 -12.42 -1.13 -9.62
C THR A 380 -11.28 -2.03 -10.09
N LEU A 381 -10.31 -2.32 -9.21
CA LEU A 381 -9.19 -3.20 -9.54
C LEU A 381 -9.64 -4.63 -9.86
N HIS A 382 -10.64 -5.14 -9.16
CA HIS A 382 -11.23 -6.46 -9.39
C HIS A 382 -11.83 -6.55 -10.79
N VAL A 383 -12.76 -5.65 -11.15
CA VAL A 383 -13.41 -5.64 -12.46
C VAL A 383 -12.41 -5.42 -13.60
N GLU A 384 -11.37 -4.60 -13.38
CA GLU A 384 -10.32 -4.41 -14.37
C GLU A 384 -9.45 -5.67 -14.55
N LEU A 385 -9.16 -6.40 -13.46
CA LEU A 385 -8.43 -7.67 -13.51
C LEU A 385 -9.24 -8.75 -14.25
N GLU A 386 -10.52 -8.91 -13.92
CA GLU A 386 -11.44 -9.83 -14.63
C GLU A 386 -11.44 -9.55 -16.13
N ARG A 387 -11.61 -8.28 -16.50
CA ARG A 387 -11.58 -7.85 -17.91
C ARG A 387 -10.25 -8.16 -18.58
N ALA A 388 -9.13 -7.90 -17.87
CA ALA A 388 -7.80 -8.19 -18.39
C ALA A 388 -7.60 -9.69 -18.64
N MET A 389 -7.96 -10.55 -17.68
CA MET A 389 -7.88 -12.00 -17.82
C MET A 389 -8.80 -12.54 -18.93
N GLY A 390 -10.03 -12.06 -18.99
CA GLY A 390 -10.97 -12.42 -20.04
C GLY A 390 -10.45 -12.07 -21.45
N LEU A 391 -9.89 -10.87 -21.62
CA LEU A 391 -9.31 -10.43 -22.89
C LEU A 391 -8.00 -11.16 -23.22
N LEU A 392 -7.17 -11.49 -22.24
CA LEU A 392 -5.97 -12.30 -22.42
C LEU A 392 -6.31 -13.74 -22.84
N GLY A 393 -7.54 -14.18 -22.64
CA GLY A 393 -7.98 -15.53 -22.97
C GLY A 393 -7.54 -16.57 -21.94
N VAL A 394 -7.48 -16.19 -20.65
CA VAL A 394 -7.18 -17.08 -19.52
C VAL A 394 -8.35 -17.10 -18.54
N ARG A 395 -8.57 -18.25 -17.89
CA ARG A 395 -9.72 -18.46 -16.99
C ARG A 395 -9.35 -18.43 -15.52
N THR A 396 -8.12 -18.80 -15.17
CA THR A 396 -7.69 -18.91 -13.79
C THR A 396 -6.37 -18.17 -13.56
N VAL A 397 -6.09 -17.80 -12.31
CA VAL A 397 -4.82 -17.20 -11.89
C VAL A 397 -3.65 -18.14 -12.20
N GLU A 398 -3.83 -19.44 -12.00
CA GLU A 398 -2.80 -20.44 -12.31
C GLU A 398 -2.53 -20.54 -13.82
N GLU A 399 -3.57 -20.47 -14.65
CA GLU A 399 -3.40 -20.40 -16.09
C GLU A 399 -2.64 -19.13 -16.52
N LEU A 400 -2.96 -17.99 -15.91
CA LEU A 400 -2.27 -16.72 -16.17
C LEU A 400 -0.78 -16.81 -15.81
N LYS A 401 -0.42 -17.41 -14.67
CA LYS A 401 0.97 -17.68 -14.29
C LYS A 401 1.68 -18.57 -15.30
N ARG A 402 1.08 -19.70 -15.63
CA ARG A 402 1.68 -20.70 -16.52
C ARG A 402 1.90 -20.15 -17.93
N ARG A 403 0.95 -19.35 -18.44
CA ARG A 403 0.99 -18.80 -19.80
C ARG A 403 1.63 -17.41 -19.86
N GLY A 404 1.99 -16.84 -18.72
CA GLY A 404 2.52 -15.49 -18.61
C GLY A 404 3.61 -15.14 -19.63
N PRO A 405 4.66 -15.97 -19.84
CA PRO A 405 5.73 -15.67 -20.79
C PRO A 405 5.29 -15.53 -22.26
N GLU A 406 4.16 -16.13 -22.64
CA GLU A 406 3.60 -15.95 -24.00
C GLU A 406 2.68 -14.73 -24.09
N LEU A 407 1.99 -14.39 -22.99
CA LEU A 407 0.95 -13.38 -22.95
C LEU A 407 1.48 -11.97 -22.62
N ILE A 408 2.56 -11.89 -21.85
CA ILE A 408 3.13 -10.60 -21.41
C ILE A 408 4.59 -10.54 -21.82
N LYS A 409 4.95 -9.49 -22.56
CA LYS A 409 6.31 -9.28 -23.05
C LYS A 409 6.77 -7.87 -22.80
N LYS A 410 8.02 -7.70 -22.37
CA LYS A 410 8.62 -6.38 -22.26
C LYS A 410 8.87 -5.81 -23.67
N ARG A 411 8.44 -4.59 -23.91
CA ARG A 411 8.65 -3.89 -25.17
C ARG A 411 10.14 -3.75 -25.48
N ARG A 412 10.52 -3.96 -26.71
CA ARG A 412 11.93 -3.94 -27.15
C ARG A 412 12.43 -2.56 -27.66
N THR A 413 11.54 -1.57 -27.80
CA THR A 413 11.89 -0.27 -28.37
C THR A 413 11.97 0.82 -27.31
N SER A 414 12.92 1.75 -27.51
CA SER A 414 13.19 2.90 -26.62
C SER A 414 12.16 4.06 -26.72
N GLU A 415 11.12 3.90 -27.50
CA GLU A 415 10.15 4.95 -27.81
C GLU A 415 8.88 4.93 -26.95
N TRP A 416 9.03 4.68 -25.65
CA TRP A 416 7.90 4.74 -24.76
C TRP A 416 8.15 5.77 -23.62
N PRO A 417 7.14 6.52 -23.23
CA PRO A 417 5.76 6.54 -23.76
C PRO A 417 5.68 7.29 -25.10
N PRO A 418 4.71 6.94 -25.99
CA PRO A 418 4.41 7.79 -27.14
C PRO A 418 4.14 9.22 -26.67
N LYS A 419 4.52 10.22 -27.48
CA LYS A 419 4.36 11.64 -27.13
C LYS A 419 2.93 12.02 -26.73
N ASP A 420 1.95 11.25 -27.21
CA ASP A 420 0.52 11.45 -26.95
C ASP A 420 -0.04 10.57 -25.81
N PHE A 421 0.78 9.72 -25.21
CA PHE A 421 0.33 8.95 -24.06
C PHE A 421 0.14 9.91 -22.88
N VAL A 422 -1.07 9.93 -22.33
CA VAL A 422 -1.51 10.87 -21.29
C VAL A 422 -0.63 10.76 -20.04
N ALA A 423 0.59 11.27 -20.14
CA ALA A 423 1.53 11.40 -19.03
C ALA A 423 0.93 12.20 -17.85
N SER A 424 -0.06 13.07 -18.13
CA SER A 424 -0.78 13.84 -17.12
C SER A 424 -1.47 13.02 -16.05
N LYS A 425 -1.78 11.72 -16.32
CA LYS A 425 -2.35 10.82 -15.31
C LYS A 425 -1.30 10.00 -14.56
N VAL A 426 -0.10 9.88 -15.09
CA VAL A 426 0.98 9.06 -14.52
C VAL A 426 1.92 9.90 -13.66
N VAL A 427 2.04 11.20 -13.95
CA VAL A 427 3.02 12.10 -13.32
C VAL A 427 2.31 13.39 -12.93
N ASP A 428 2.56 13.89 -11.74
CA ASP A 428 2.25 15.28 -11.37
C ASP A 428 3.04 16.24 -12.30
N GLU A 429 2.48 17.32 -12.74
CA GLU A 429 2.95 18.19 -13.85
C GLU A 429 4.46 18.57 -13.82
N ARG A 430 5.14 18.48 -12.70
CA ARG A 430 6.53 18.89 -12.56
C ARG A 430 7.57 17.96 -13.20
N PRO A 431 7.52 16.60 -13.04
CA PRO A 431 8.47 15.73 -13.73
C PRO A 431 8.26 15.64 -15.23
N ALA A 432 7.02 15.82 -15.73
CA ALA A 432 6.73 15.78 -17.16
C ALA A 432 7.35 16.99 -17.92
N LYS A 433 7.40 18.18 -17.32
CA LYS A 433 8.02 19.35 -17.93
C LYS A 433 9.54 19.21 -18.05
N ILE A 434 10.19 18.61 -17.04
CA ILE A 434 11.65 18.41 -17.08
C ILE A 434 12.03 17.38 -18.15
N ALA A 435 11.25 16.31 -18.31
CA ALA A 435 11.53 15.27 -19.30
C ALA A 435 11.33 15.76 -20.76
N ILE A 436 10.44 16.72 -21.00
CA ILE A 436 10.16 17.28 -22.32
C ILE A 436 11.20 18.33 -22.70
N GLU A 437 11.67 19.16 -21.75
CA GLU A 437 12.70 20.17 -21.99
C GLU A 437 14.12 19.58 -22.19
N GLN A 438 14.38 18.37 -21.67
CA GLN A 438 15.67 17.70 -21.88
C GLN A 438 15.71 16.83 -23.14
N ALA A 439 14.56 16.57 -23.79
CA ALA A 439 14.46 15.80 -25.03
C ALA A 439 14.28 16.70 -26.30
N ALA A 440 14.22 18.00 -26.14
CA ALA A 440 14.25 19.01 -27.22
C ALA A 440 15.60 19.68 -27.29
#